data_4254dd0034f46ee37ff2f157c02132c5
#
_entry.id   4254dd0034f46ee37ff2f157c02132c5
#
_cell.length_a   1.000
_cell.length_b   1.000
_cell.length_c   1.000
_cell.angle_alpha   90.00
_cell.angle_beta   90.00
_cell.angle_gamma   90.00
#
_symmetry.space_group_name_H-M   'P 1'
#
loop_
_entity.id
_entity.type
_entity.pdbx_description
1 polymer ?
#
loop_
_entity_poly.entity_id
_entity_poly.type
_entity_poly.pdbx_seq_one_letter_code
_entity_poly.pdbx_strand_id
1 'polypeptide(L)'
;SAYWLQPPSASHEGRPAFVARLLDGFNTGFETLRRFYGDLMAFAIRHPKKVVAAALGTLFLNLLLIPFLGTALQPVYDSGEFLVSIKGPAGASLEQMKHWAQPLEETIAAIPDVEVEALHLGGNRTPVNEGDIRVRLRPLEERERGMLDIMADLRRKFADVGVMQVAVMTTQGGRWDSRPVQIGLRGGDIHKLSGYAEALAEKVRQTPGATDVEILGVSPEPEVLIRLDPYQASR
;
A
#
# COMPACT_ATOMS: atom_id res chain seq x y z
N SER A 1 9.93 -51.65 27.29
CA SER A 1 8.69 -50.85 27.31
C SER A 1 7.86 -51.04 26.04
N ALA A 2 7.39 -52.26 25.74
CA ALA A 2 6.64 -52.58 24.55
C ALA A 2 5.15 -52.94 24.82
N TYR A 3 4.54 -52.28 25.82
CA TYR A 3 3.19 -52.59 26.27
C TYR A 3 2.05 -51.76 25.71
N TRP A 4 2.31 -50.85 24.76
CA TRP A 4 1.30 -49.88 24.30
C TRP A 4 0.76 -50.18 22.88
N LEU A 5 1.14 -51.27 22.25
CA LEU A 5 0.68 -51.64 20.90
C LEU A 5 -0.04 -52.99 20.95
N GLN A 6 -1.10 -53.14 21.74
CA GLN A 6 -2.07 -54.16 21.49
C GLN A 6 -2.96 -53.73 20.33
N PRO A 7 -3.12 -54.52 19.27
CA PRO A 7 -4.11 -54.24 18.26
C PRO A 7 -5.50 -54.25 18.90
N PRO A 8 -6.38 -53.25 18.65
CA PRO A 8 -7.71 -53.28 19.16
C PRO A 8 -8.41 -54.54 18.69
N SER A 9 -8.78 -55.41 19.65
CA SER A 9 -9.64 -56.56 19.37
C SER A 9 -10.92 -56.07 18.74
N ALA A 10 -11.21 -56.55 17.53
CA ALA A 10 -12.36 -56.21 16.72
C ALA A 10 -13.64 -56.71 17.41
N SER A 11 -14.27 -55.90 18.22
CA SER A 11 -15.68 -56.04 18.61
C SER A 11 -16.45 -54.91 17.91
N HIS A 12 -16.81 -55.15 16.65
CA HIS A 12 -17.63 -54.24 15.85
C HIS A 12 -19.13 -54.53 16.01
N GLU A 13 -19.61 -54.67 17.23
CA GLU A 13 -21.05 -54.78 17.48
C GLU A 13 -21.58 -53.39 17.90
N GLY A 14 -22.34 -52.77 17.00
CA GLY A 14 -23.14 -51.58 17.34
C GLY A 14 -22.83 -50.23 16.63
N ARG A 15 -21.97 -50.23 15.61
CA ARG A 15 -21.75 -48.99 14.87
C ARG A 15 -22.73 -48.83 13.70
N PRO A 16 -23.35 -47.65 13.49
CA PRO A 16 -24.22 -47.40 12.35
C PRO A 16 -23.45 -47.63 11.04
N ALA A 17 -24.05 -48.29 10.08
CA ALA A 17 -23.45 -48.74 8.80
C ALA A 17 -22.78 -47.58 8.02
N PHE A 18 -23.24 -46.35 8.21
CA PHE A 18 -22.64 -45.17 7.63
C PHE A 18 -21.23 -44.84 8.20
N VAL A 19 -21.06 -44.95 9.50
CA VAL A 19 -19.74 -44.69 10.19
C VAL A 19 -18.73 -45.80 9.78
N ALA A 20 -19.19 -47.04 9.69
CA ALA A 20 -18.32 -48.15 9.23
C ALA A 20 -17.82 -47.90 7.81
N ARG A 21 -18.69 -47.52 6.86
CA ARG A 21 -18.30 -47.18 5.47
C ARG A 21 -17.33 -46.00 5.38
N LEU A 22 -17.50 -44.98 6.21
CA LEU A 22 -16.63 -43.79 6.27
C LEU A 22 -15.26 -44.16 6.80
N LEU A 23 -15.18 -45.02 7.84
CA LEU A 23 -13.94 -45.51 8.41
C LEU A 23 -13.21 -46.46 7.45
N ASP A 24 -13.94 -47.32 6.76
CA ASP A 24 -13.36 -48.25 5.74
C ASP A 24 -12.80 -47.46 4.56
N GLY A 25 -13.52 -46.42 4.08
CA GLY A 25 -13.03 -45.50 3.06
C GLY A 25 -11.75 -44.76 3.49
N PHE A 26 -11.75 -44.26 4.73
CA PHE A 26 -10.57 -43.60 5.31
C PHE A 26 -9.40 -44.54 5.46
N ASN A 27 -9.62 -45.78 5.99
CA ASN A 27 -8.58 -46.79 6.14
C ASN A 27 -8.00 -47.21 4.78
N THR A 28 -8.86 -47.41 3.77
CA THR A 28 -8.40 -47.75 2.42
C THR A 28 -7.56 -46.63 1.80
N GLY A 29 -8.00 -45.38 1.97
CA GLY A 29 -7.23 -44.20 1.55
C GLY A 29 -5.88 -44.07 2.28
N PHE A 30 -5.87 -44.32 3.57
CA PHE A 30 -4.66 -44.29 4.39
C PHE A 30 -3.67 -45.38 4.04
N GLU A 31 -4.15 -46.63 3.81
CA GLU A 31 -3.31 -47.74 3.36
C GLU A 31 -2.73 -47.49 1.96
N THR A 32 -3.50 -46.86 1.07
CA THR A 32 -3.00 -46.45 -0.25
C THR A 32 -1.90 -45.39 -0.13
N LEU A 33 -2.11 -44.39 0.70
CA LEU A 33 -1.11 -43.37 0.98
C LEU A 33 0.15 -43.97 1.60
N ARG A 34 0.00 -44.89 2.55
CA ARG A 34 1.10 -45.56 3.21
C ARG A 34 1.95 -46.37 2.21
N ARG A 35 1.32 -47.11 1.28
CA ARG A 35 2.00 -47.83 0.22
C ARG A 35 2.74 -46.89 -0.71
N PHE A 36 2.08 -45.84 -1.16
CA PHE A 36 2.70 -44.83 -2.02
C PHE A 36 3.92 -44.18 -1.34
N TYR A 37 3.80 -43.82 -0.05
CA TYR A 37 4.93 -43.28 0.71
C TYR A 37 6.08 -44.30 0.85
N GLY A 38 5.78 -45.58 1.11
CA GLY A 38 6.76 -46.64 1.17
C GLY A 38 7.53 -46.84 -0.14
N ASP A 39 6.82 -46.84 -1.27
CA ASP A 39 7.41 -46.97 -2.60
C ASP A 39 8.27 -45.72 -2.95
N LEU A 40 7.79 -44.51 -2.59
CA LEU A 40 8.54 -43.27 -2.78
C LEU A 40 9.85 -43.28 -1.98
N MET A 41 9.79 -43.71 -0.70
CA MET A 41 10.97 -43.85 0.14
C MET A 41 11.97 -44.89 -0.41
N ALA A 42 11.48 -46.04 -0.85
CA ALA A 42 12.31 -47.06 -1.46
C ALA A 42 12.98 -46.56 -2.76
N PHE A 43 12.25 -45.81 -3.58
CA PHE A 43 12.79 -45.13 -4.76
C PHE A 43 13.87 -44.12 -4.40
N ALA A 44 13.60 -43.24 -3.40
CA ALA A 44 14.54 -42.22 -2.98
C ALA A 44 15.87 -42.83 -2.49
N ILE A 45 15.82 -43.91 -1.70
CA ILE A 45 17.01 -44.59 -1.18
C ILE A 45 17.78 -45.29 -2.32
N ARG A 46 17.07 -45.88 -3.29
CA ARG A 46 17.70 -46.56 -4.44
C ARG A 46 18.32 -45.61 -5.46
N HIS A 47 17.80 -44.37 -5.55
CA HIS A 47 18.22 -43.39 -6.55
C HIS A 47 18.61 -42.04 -5.99
N PRO A 48 19.54 -41.94 -5.02
CA PRO A 48 19.86 -40.67 -4.34
C PRO A 48 20.31 -39.58 -5.31
N LYS A 49 21.05 -39.95 -6.38
CA LYS A 49 21.49 -38.98 -7.40
C LYS A 49 20.33 -38.35 -8.16
N LYS A 50 19.25 -39.12 -8.45
CA LYS A 50 18.07 -38.59 -9.13
C LYS A 50 17.28 -37.65 -8.22
N VAL A 51 17.18 -37.99 -6.93
CA VAL A 51 16.50 -37.14 -5.93
C VAL A 51 17.24 -35.81 -5.78
N VAL A 52 18.56 -35.85 -5.63
CA VAL A 52 19.38 -34.64 -5.57
C VAL A 52 19.27 -33.81 -6.85
N ALA A 53 19.32 -34.46 -8.02
CA ALA A 53 19.16 -33.77 -9.30
C ALA A 53 17.78 -33.12 -9.45
N ALA A 54 16.71 -33.80 -9.00
CA ALA A 54 15.35 -33.22 -8.99
C ALA A 54 15.24 -32.02 -8.04
N ALA A 55 15.81 -32.11 -6.84
CA ALA A 55 15.84 -31.02 -5.88
C ALA A 55 16.60 -29.79 -6.42
N LEU A 56 17.80 -30.04 -7.00
CA LEU A 56 18.57 -28.94 -7.62
C LEU A 56 17.85 -28.36 -8.85
N GLY A 57 17.19 -29.21 -9.66
CA GLY A 57 16.38 -28.77 -10.79
C GLY A 57 15.21 -27.88 -10.36
N THR A 58 14.51 -28.28 -9.30
CA THR A 58 13.43 -27.47 -8.71
C THR A 58 13.96 -26.14 -8.16
N LEU A 59 15.10 -26.16 -7.46
CA LEU A 59 15.74 -24.95 -6.97
C LEU A 59 16.10 -24.00 -8.11
N PHE A 60 16.72 -24.54 -9.17
CA PHE A 60 17.11 -23.77 -10.34
C PHE A 60 15.90 -23.16 -11.06
N LEU A 61 14.84 -23.96 -11.21
CA LEU A 61 13.56 -23.49 -11.79
C LEU A 61 12.97 -22.35 -10.98
N ASN A 62 12.97 -22.45 -9.65
CA ASN A 62 12.49 -21.37 -8.78
C ASN A 62 13.32 -20.09 -8.93
N LEU A 63 14.65 -20.21 -8.98
CA LEU A 63 15.54 -19.06 -9.20
C LEU A 63 15.26 -18.38 -10.56
N LEU A 64 14.95 -19.18 -11.58
CA LEU A 64 14.65 -18.67 -12.92
C LEU A 64 13.29 -17.99 -12.99
N LEU A 65 12.38 -18.30 -12.08
CA LEU A 65 11.06 -17.66 -11.96
C LEU A 65 11.11 -16.32 -11.22
N ILE A 66 12.11 -16.07 -10.36
CA ILE A 66 12.23 -14.83 -9.56
C ILE A 66 12.10 -13.55 -10.41
N PRO A 67 12.80 -13.38 -11.57
CA PRO A 67 12.69 -12.15 -12.35
C PRO A 67 11.30 -11.95 -12.99
N PHE A 68 10.48 -13.00 -13.08
CA PHE A 68 9.11 -12.90 -13.60
C PHE A 68 8.08 -12.58 -12.49
N LEU A 69 8.45 -12.74 -11.23
CA LEU A 69 7.61 -12.33 -10.12
C LEU A 69 7.83 -10.84 -9.86
N GLY A 70 6.76 -10.05 -10.04
CA GLY A 70 6.78 -8.65 -9.64
C GLY A 70 7.08 -8.53 -8.15
N THR A 71 8.04 -7.68 -7.79
CA THR A 71 8.35 -7.38 -6.38
C THR A 71 7.51 -6.22 -5.92
N ALA A 72 6.48 -6.47 -5.12
CA ALA A 72 5.76 -5.46 -4.37
C ALA A 72 6.03 -5.67 -2.89
N LEU A 73 6.71 -4.71 -2.26
CA LEU A 73 7.00 -4.78 -0.83
C LEU A 73 5.71 -4.73 0.00
N GLN A 74 4.74 -3.95 -0.48
CA GLN A 74 3.42 -3.84 0.12
C GLN A 74 2.41 -3.56 -0.99
N PRO A 75 1.53 -4.52 -1.34
CA PRO A 75 0.50 -4.27 -2.31
C PRO A 75 -0.49 -3.23 -1.75
N VAL A 76 -0.96 -2.33 -2.60
CA VAL A 76 -2.04 -1.41 -2.25
C VAL A 76 -3.32 -2.24 -2.17
N TYR A 77 -3.91 -2.30 -0.97
CA TYR A 77 -5.20 -2.95 -0.73
C TYR A 77 -6.26 -1.90 -0.41
N ASP A 78 -7.51 -2.24 -0.61
CA ASP A 78 -8.63 -1.37 -0.25
C ASP A 78 -8.81 -1.35 1.27
N SER A 79 -8.30 -0.30 1.91
CA SER A 79 -8.45 -0.07 3.35
C SER A 79 -9.72 0.70 3.71
N GLY A 80 -10.45 1.18 2.70
CA GLY A 80 -11.60 2.07 2.91
C GLY A 80 -11.23 3.48 3.36
N GLU A 81 -9.94 3.83 3.43
CA GLU A 81 -9.49 5.16 3.83
C GLU A 81 -8.43 5.70 2.87
N PHE A 82 -8.58 6.96 2.47
CA PHE A 82 -7.60 7.67 1.66
C PHE A 82 -7.54 9.16 2.07
N LEU A 83 -6.54 9.85 1.54
CA LEU A 83 -6.23 11.22 1.87
C LEU A 83 -6.21 12.06 0.59
N VAL A 84 -6.82 13.23 0.64
CA VAL A 84 -6.68 14.26 -0.39
C VAL A 84 -5.82 15.38 0.18
N SER A 85 -4.54 15.41 -0.21
CA SER A 85 -3.61 16.46 0.19
C SER A 85 -3.86 17.70 -0.65
N ILE A 86 -3.91 18.87 0.00
CA ILE A 86 -4.13 20.16 -0.63
C ILE A 86 -3.01 21.13 -0.24
N LYS A 87 -2.48 21.81 -1.23
CA LYS A 87 -1.44 22.81 -1.05
C LYS A 87 -1.75 24.07 -1.85
N GLY A 88 -1.99 25.14 -1.15
CA GLY A 88 -2.21 26.47 -1.72
C GLY A 88 -0.91 27.23 -1.98
N PRO A 89 -1.00 28.39 -2.64
CA PRO A 89 0.12 29.29 -2.85
C PRO A 89 0.78 29.73 -1.54
N ALA A 90 2.08 30.02 -1.58
CA ALA A 90 2.79 30.57 -0.44
C ALA A 90 2.14 31.89 0.01
N GLY A 91 1.91 32.05 1.33
CA GLY A 91 1.24 33.22 1.89
C GLY A 91 -0.29 33.18 1.86
N ALA A 92 -0.91 32.12 1.41
CA ALA A 92 -2.36 31.95 1.50
C ALA A 92 -2.82 31.95 2.98
N SER A 93 -3.88 32.69 3.26
CA SER A 93 -4.48 32.72 4.59
C SER A 93 -5.37 31.48 4.82
N LEU A 94 -5.66 31.20 6.10
CA LEU A 94 -6.57 30.11 6.46
C LEU A 94 -7.96 30.25 5.81
N GLU A 95 -8.47 31.48 5.75
CA GLU A 95 -9.78 31.76 5.14
C GLU A 95 -9.76 31.51 3.63
N GLN A 96 -8.68 31.86 2.96
CA GLN A 96 -8.51 31.56 1.53
C GLN A 96 -8.44 30.04 1.28
N MET A 97 -7.64 29.33 2.08
CA MET A 97 -7.54 27.87 2.00
C MET A 97 -8.90 27.21 2.22
N LYS A 98 -9.66 27.67 3.21
CA LYS A 98 -10.99 27.17 3.50
C LYS A 98 -11.97 27.39 2.33
N HIS A 99 -11.94 28.59 1.76
CA HIS A 99 -12.76 28.91 0.60
C HIS A 99 -12.43 28.03 -0.62
N TRP A 100 -11.15 27.77 -0.88
CA TRP A 100 -10.73 26.93 -2.00
C TRP A 100 -10.94 25.43 -1.74
N ALA A 101 -10.89 24.98 -0.49
CA ALA A 101 -11.15 23.59 -0.13
C ALA A 101 -12.63 23.20 -0.17
N GLN A 102 -13.53 24.17 0.04
CA GLN A 102 -14.97 23.92 0.10
C GLN A 102 -15.54 23.17 -1.14
N PRO A 103 -15.21 23.53 -2.39
CA PRO A 103 -15.70 22.78 -3.56
C PRO A 103 -15.18 21.34 -3.62
N LEU A 104 -13.99 21.09 -3.03
CA LEU A 104 -13.44 19.72 -2.95
C LEU A 104 -14.22 18.90 -1.93
N GLU A 105 -14.52 19.46 -0.75
CA GLU A 105 -15.37 18.81 0.26
C GLU A 105 -16.76 18.49 -0.32
N GLU A 106 -17.41 19.47 -0.96
CA GLU A 106 -18.72 19.26 -1.58
C GLU A 106 -18.71 18.15 -2.64
N THR A 107 -17.61 18.07 -3.42
CA THR A 107 -17.44 17.00 -4.43
C THR A 107 -17.25 15.64 -3.80
N ILE A 108 -16.52 15.55 -2.69
CA ILE A 108 -16.28 14.32 -1.95
C ILE A 108 -17.56 13.88 -1.23
N ALA A 109 -18.24 14.81 -0.53
CA ALA A 109 -19.49 14.55 0.17
C ALA A 109 -20.61 14.08 -0.74
N ALA A 110 -20.59 14.47 -2.01
CA ALA A 110 -21.58 14.03 -3.00
C ALA A 110 -21.41 12.54 -3.44
N ILE A 111 -20.31 11.88 -3.02
CA ILE A 111 -20.06 10.48 -3.35
C ILE A 111 -20.86 9.59 -2.37
N PRO A 112 -21.79 8.72 -2.84
CA PRO A 112 -22.62 7.88 -1.95
C PRO A 112 -21.83 6.91 -1.08
N ASP A 113 -20.62 6.51 -1.54
CA ASP A 113 -19.75 5.57 -0.85
C ASP A 113 -18.94 6.19 0.30
N VAL A 114 -18.97 7.54 0.46
CA VAL A 114 -18.28 8.26 1.53
C VAL A 114 -19.13 8.23 2.80
N GLU A 115 -18.53 7.77 3.90
CA GLU A 115 -19.14 7.73 5.22
C GLU A 115 -18.79 8.96 6.04
N VAL A 116 -17.50 9.31 6.05
CA VAL A 116 -16.96 10.44 6.84
C VAL A 116 -15.89 11.14 6.03
N GLU A 117 -15.91 12.46 6.09
CA GLU A 117 -14.83 13.33 5.62
C GLU A 117 -14.43 14.31 6.72
N ALA A 118 -13.16 14.68 6.76
CA ALA A 118 -12.64 15.65 7.71
C ALA A 118 -11.53 16.49 7.06
N LEU A 119 -11.76 17.80 6.98
CA LEU A 119 -10.76 18.76 6.50
C LEU A 119 -9.86 19.23 7.65
N HIS A 120 -8.56 19.12 7.44
CA HIS A 120 -7.53 19.69 8.31
C HIS A 120 -6.72 20.73 7.53
N LEU A 121 -6.63 21.94 8.03
CA LEU A 121 -5.87 23.03 7.44
C LEU A 121 -4.85 23.55 8.45
N GLY A 122 -3.58 23.56 8.07
CA GLY A 122 -2.50 24.03 8.93
C GLY A 122 -2.32 23.20 10.20
N GLY A 123 -1.42 23.62 11.07
CA GLY A 123 -1.19 22.99 12.36
C GLY A 123 0.17 23.37 12.95
N ASN A 124 0.52 22.80 14.11
CA ASN A 124 1.80 23.11 14.78
C ASN A 124 3.06 22.80 13.94
N ARG A 125 2.93 21.90 12.93
CA ARG A 125 4.04 21.47 12.07
C ARG A 125 3.71 21.57 10.58
N THR A 126 2.50 21.98 10.25
CA THR A 126 2.02 22.10 8.87
C THR A 126 1.74 23.58 8.59
N PRO A 127 2.30 24.15 7.52
CA PRO A 127 2.01 25.53 7.12
C PRO A 127 0.51 25.76 6.91
N VAL A 128 0.05 27.00 7.06
CA VAL A 128 -1.37 27.36 6.92
C VAL A 128 -1.90 27.10 5.51
N ASN A 129 -1.02 27.19 4.51
CA ASN A 129 -1.33 26.93 3.10
C ASN A 129 -1.29 25.46 2.71
N GLU A 130 -1.09 24.55 3.66
CA GLU A 130 -1.14 23.11 3.45
C GLU A 130 -2.23 22.48 4.32
N GLY A 131 -2.84 21.41 3.80
CA GLY A 131 -3.86 20.67 4.51
C GLY A 131 -4.17 19.34 3.88
N ASP A 132 -5.09 18.63 4.49
CA ASP A 132 -5.58 17.33 4.01
C ASP A 132 -7.07 17.16 4.28
N ILE A 133 -7.75 16.49 3.35
CA ILE A 133 -9.10 15.97 3.54
C ILE A 133 -8.97 14.48 3.73
N ARG A 134 -9.28 13.99 4.92
CA ARG A 134 -9.32 12.58 5.24
C ARG A 134 -10.69 12.03 4.88
N VAL A 135 -10.71 11.03 4.02
CA VAL A 135 -11.94 10.41 3.53
C VAL A 135 -11.99 8.96 4.01
N ARG A 136 -13.09 8.61 4.69
CA ARG A 136 -13.45 7.23 5.02
C ARG A 136 -14.64 6.81 4.18
N LEU A 137 -14.49 5.66 3.55
CA LEU A 137 -15.54 5.03 2.77
C LEU A 137 -16.33 4.04 3.66
N ARG A 138 -17.54 3.74 3.26
CA ARG A 138 -18.35 2.65 3.84
C ARG A 138 -17.61 1.31 3.73
N PRO A 139 -17.97 0.30 4.52
CA PRO A 139 -17.43 -1.07 4.39
C PRO A 139 -17.52 -1.59 2.95
N LEU A 140 -16.54 -2.41 2.52
CA LEU A 140 -16.44 -2.91 1.15
C LEU A 140 -17.72 -3.66 0.69
N GLU A 141 -18.40 -4.33 1.62
CA GLU A 141 -19.63 -5.07 1.35
C GLU A 141 -20.84 -4.16 1.04
N GLU A 142 -20.77 -2.89 1.45
CA GLU A 142 -21.84 -1.88 1.26
C GLU A 142 -21.55 -0.93 0.09
N ARG A 143 -20.41 -1.11 -0.61
CA ARG A 143 -19.97 -0.26 -1.71
C ARG A 143 -20.09 -0.96 -3.05
N GLU A 144 -20.48 -0.24 -4.08
CA GLU A 144 -20.44 -0.72 -5.46
C GLU A 144 -19.06 -0.53 -6.11
N ARG A 145 -18.24 0.41 -5.60
CA ARG A 145 -16.97 0.85 -6.19
C ARG A 145 -15.80 0.64 -5.23
N GLY A 146 -14.68 0.18 -5.78
CA GLY A 146 -13.43 0.07 -5.05
C GLY A 146 -12.83 1.45 -4.71
N MET A 147 -12.06 1.52 -3.61
CA MET A 147 -11.35 2.75 -3.19
C MET A 147 -10.49 3.32 -4.33
N LEU A 148 -9.77 2.48 -5.05
CA LEU A 148 -8.87 2.92 -6.12
C LEU A 148 -9.63 3.56 -7.30
N ASP A 149 -10.83 3.09 -7.60
CA ASP A 149 -11.69 3.65 -8.65
C ASP A 149 -12.21 5.03 -8.24
N ILE A 150 -12.63 5.17 -6.99
CA ILE A 150 -13.08 6.45 -6.42
C ILE A 150 -11.92 7.46 -6.42
N MET A 151 -10.72 7.04 -6.00
CA MET A 151 -9.52 7.87 -6.03
C MET A 151 -9.16 8.31 -7.46
N ALA A 152 -9.27 7.41 -8.45
CA ALA A 152 -9.01 7.74 -9.85
C ALA A 152 -10.02 8.75 -10.41
N ASP A 153 -11.30 8.65 -10.02
CA ASP A 153 -12.33 9.62 -10.39
C ASP A 153 -12.06 10.99 -9.77
N LEU A 154 -11.71 11.04 -8.49
CA LEU A 154 -11.37 12.28 -7.80
C LEU A 154 -10.14 12.95 -8.40
N ARG A 155 -9.08 12.19 -8.76
CA ARG A 155 -7.91 12.75 -9.46
C ARG A 155 -8.31 13.42 -10.77
N ARG A 156 -9.21 12.82 -11.54
CA ARG A 156 -9.71 13.43 -12.79
C ARG A 156 -10.50 14.70 -12.54
N LYS A 157 -11.37 14.71 -11.51
CA LYS A 157 -12.17 15.88 -11.15
C LYS A 157 -11.31 17.03 -10.62
N PHE A 158 -10.25 16.72 -9.87
CA PHE A 158 -9.37 17.69 -9.24
C PHE A 158 -8.15 18.07 -10.10
N ALA A 159 -8.00 17.50 -11.29
CA ALA A 159 -6.86 17.78 -12.18
C ALA A 159 -6.76 19.26 -12.60
N ASP A 160 -7.87 20.02 -12.59
CA ASP A 160 -7.95 21.41 -13.06
C ASP A 160 -8.41 22.38 -11.97
N VAL A 161 -8.01 22.15 -10.73
CA VAL A 161 -8.32 23.06 -9.60
C VAL A 161 -7.35 24.26 -9.54
N GLY A 162 -6.93 24.77 -10.63
CA GLY A 162 -6.10 25.94 -11.00
C GLY A 162 -5.29 26.71 -9.94
N VAL A 163 -5.74 26.85 -8.70
CA VAL A 163 -5.11 27.67 -7.64
C VAL A 163 -4.34 26.82 -6.64
N MET A 164 -4.78 25.58 -6.40
CA MET A 164 -4.17 24.67 -5.45
C MET A 164 -3.58 23.44 -6.14
N GLN A 165 -2.54 22.88 -5.53
CA GLN A 165 -2.09 21.54 -5.86
C GLN A 165 -2.90 20.54 -5.05
N VAL A 166 -3.54 19.60 -5.72
CA VAL A 166 -4.35 18.55 -5.09
C VAL A 166 -3.78 17.19 -5.45
N ALA A 167 -3.51 16.36 -4.45
CA ALA A 167 -3.02 15.00 -4.63
C ALA A 167 -3.88 14.01 -3.86
N VAL A 168 -4.32 12.91 -4.52
CA VAL A 168 -5.14 11.87 -3.89
C VAL A 168 -4.25 10.67 -3.56
N MET A 169 -4.03 10.42 -2.28
CA MET A 169 -3.05 9.45 -1.77
C MET A 169 -3.71 8.39 -0.89
N THR A 170 -3.13 7.18 -0.87
CA THR A 170 -3.54 6.15 0.09
C THR A 170 -2.92 6.42 1.45
N THR A 171 -3.61 6.03 2.54
CA THR A 171 -3.09 6.11 3.91
C THR A 171 -2.15 4.95 4.27
N GLN A 172 -1.94 4.01 3.34
CA GLN A 172 -1.13 2.81 3.55
C GLN A 172 0.36 3.13 3.58
N GLY A 173 1.07 2.51 4.52
CA GLY A 173 2.51 2.70 4.69
C GLY A 173 2.93 3.45 5.96
N GLY A 174 1.98 3.89 6.79
CA GLY A 174 2.25 4.47 8.12
C GLY A 174 2.90 5.86 8.11
N ARG A 175 3.18 6.44 6.96
CA ARG A 175 3.66 7.83 6.79
C ARG A 175 2.75 8.57 5.85
N TRP A 176 2.35 9.76 6.25
CA TRP A 176 1.46 10.68 5.53
C TRP A 176 2.01 11.14 4.17
N ASP A 177 3.27 10.81 3.85
CA ASP A 177 3.98 11.21 2.63
C ASP A 177 4.72 10.02 2.00
N SER A 178 4.11 8.84 2.00
CA SER A 178 4.72 7.66 1.36
C SER A 178 4.37 7.60 -0.13
N ARG A 179 4.92 8.53 -0.91
CA ARG A 179 4.91 8.39 -2.36
C ARG A 179 5.77 7.19 -2.77
N PRO A 180 5.28 6.31 -3.64
CA PRO A 180 6.00 5.10 -4.02
C PRO A 180 7.31 5.37 -4.75
N VAL A 181 7.41 6.54 -5.41
CA VAL A 181 8.62 6.96 -6.13
C VAL A 181 9.09 8.29 -5.59
N GLN A 182 10.32 8.35 -5.07
CA GLN A 182 10.96 9.56 -4.58
C GLN A 182 12.33 9.70 -5.24
N ILE A 183 12.57 10.86 -5.85
CA ILE A 183 13.86 11.17 -6.52
C ILE A 183 14.54 12.30 -5.76
N GLY A 184 15.67 12.00 -5.12
CA GLY A 184 16.42 12.97 -4.36
C GLY A 184 17.50 13.64 -5.23
N LEU A 185 17.43 14.97 -5.40
CA LEU A 185 18.49 15.78 -6.00
C LEU A 185 19.39 16.34 -4.91
N ARG A 186 20.70 16.28 -5.11
CA ARG A 186 21.71 16.80 -4.17
C ARG A 186 22.72 17.68 -4.89
N GLY A 187 23.07 18.80 -4.29
CA GLY A 187 24.07 19.72 -4.84
C GLY A 187 24.34 20.89 -3.90
N GLY A 188 25.37 21.69 -4.19
CA GLY A 188 25.77 22.82 -3.36
C GLY A 188 25.03 24.14 -3.67
N ASP A 189 24.31 24.22 -4.78
CA ASP A 189 23.64 25.45 -5.24
C ASP A 189 22.11 25.21 -5.33
N ILE A 190 21.35 25.82 -4.42
CA ILE A 190 19.91 25.63 -4.32
C ILE A 190 19.16 26.14 -5.56
N HIS A 191 19.64 27.24 -6.18
CA HIS A 191 18.97 27.81 -7.36
C HIS A 191 19.10 26.90 -8.59
N LYS A 192 20.30 26.28 -8.76
CA LYS A 192 20.49 25.29 -9.83
C LYS A 192 19.72 24.03 -9.57
N LEU A 193 19.63 23.58 -8.30
CA LEU A 193 18.83 22.41 -7.91
C LEU A 193 17.36 22.62 -8.20
N SER A 194 16.83 23.83 -7.91
CA SER A 194 15.45 24.19 -8.23
C SER A 194 15.14 24.03 -9.72
N GLY A 195 16.00 24.61 -10.58
CA GLY A 195 15.82 24.49 -12.03
C GLY A 195 15.89 23.04 -12.55
N TYR A 196 16.80 22.24 -11.97
CA TYR A 196 16.84 20.81 -12.30
C TYR A 196 15.63 20.03 -11.79
N ALA A 197 15.12 20.36 -10.61
CA ALA A 197 13.93 19.74 -10.05
C ALA A 197 12.69 20.01 -10.92
N GLU A 198 12.51 21.25 -11.36
CA GLU A 198 11.43 21.65 -12.28
C GLU A 198 11.50 20.92 -13.61
N ALA A 199 12.70 20.91 -14.24
CA ALA A 199 12.91 20.23 -15.50
C ALA A 199 12.70 18.70 -15.39
N LEU A 200 13.08 18.10 -14.27
CA LEU A 200 12.85 16.69 -14.01
C LEU A 200 11.37 16.40 -13.76
N ALA A 201 10.71 17.21 -12.95
CA ALA A 201 9.28 17.06 -12.68
C ALA A 201 8.45 17.13 -13.97
N GLU A 202 8.79 18.04 -14.88
CA GLU A 202 8.10 18.14 -16.16
C GLU A 202 8.27 16.87 -17.01
N LYS A 203 9.47 16.30 -17.06
CA LYS A 203 9.70 15.01 -17.73
C LYS A 203 8.94 13.85 -17.10
N VAL A 204 8.85 13.83 -15.77
CA VAL A 204 8.10 12.80 -15.05
C VAL A 204 6.60 12.94 -15.33
N ARG A 205 6.04 14.16 -15.34
CA ARG A 205 4.61 14.39 -15.69
C ARG A 205 4.25 13.88 -17.09
N GLN A 206 5.19 13.94 -18.02
CA GLN A 206 4.99 13.46 -19.40
C GLN A 206 5.10 11.92 -19.50
N THR A 207 5.53 11.24 -18.44
CA THR A 207 5.68 9.78 -18.44
C THR A 207 4.31 9.12 -18.18
N PRO A 208 3.84 8.21 -19.04
CA PRO A 208 2.59 7.50 -18.84
C PRO A 208 2.57 6.75 -17.50
N GLY A 209 1.51 6.94 -16.72
CA GLY A 209 1.34 6.31 -15.40
C GLY A 209 1.91 7.11 -14.23
N ALA A 210 2.61 8.23 -14.47
CA ALA A 210 3.00 9.15 -13.41
C ALA A 210 1.82 10.07 -13.07
N THR A 211 1.44 10.12 -11.79
CA THR A 211 0.39 10.98 -11.25
C THR A 211 0.92 11.71 -10.01
N ASP A 212 0.30 12.83 -9.66
CA ASP A 212 0.56 13.55 -8.40
C ASP A 212 2.05 13.95 -8.21
N VAL A 213 2.70 14.43 -9.28
CA VAL A 213 4.13 14.81 -9.27
C VAL A 213 4.30 16.13 -8.54
N GLU A 214 5.02 16.10 -7.41
CA GLU A 214 5.32 17.26 -6.57
C GLU A 214 6.84 17.44 -6.38
N ILE A 215 7.26 18.70 -6.28
CA ILE A 215 8.63 19.08 -5.92
C ILE A 215 8.65 19.48 -4.45
N LEU A 216 9.43 18.77 -3.64
CA LEU A 216 9.57 19.04 -2.21
C LEU A 216 10.85 19.84 -1.93
N GLY A 217 10.78 20.79 -1.00
CA GLY A 217 11.94 21.48 -0.47
C GLY A 217 12.48 22.67 -1.29
N VAL A 218 11.76 23.12 -2.33
CA VAL A 218 12.18 24.22 -3.21
C VAL A 218 11.21 25.39 -3.23
N SER A 219 10.20 25.39 -2.37
CA SER A 219 9.26 26.53 -2.32
C SER A 219 9.96 27.73 -1.66
N PRO A 220 10.20 28.83 -2.38
CA PRO A 220 10.67 30.06 -1.74
C PRO A 220 9.51 30.60 -0.90
N GLU A 221 9.48 30.25 0.37
CA GLU A 221 8.59 30.90 1.32
C GLU A 221 9.13 32.29 1.60
N PRO A 222 8.31 33.35 1.52
CA PRO A 222 8.74 34.70 1.88
C PRO A 222 9.06 34.74 3.38
N GLU A 223 10.35 34.91 3.72
CA GLU A 223 10.79 35.06 5.10
C GLU A 223 10.92 36.52 5.44
N VAL A 224 10.42 36.94 6.60
CA VAL A 224 10.66 38.25 7.18
C VAL A 224 11.81 38.12 8.18
N LEU A 225 13.01 38.56 7.78
CA LEU A 225 14.18 38.58 8.63
C LEU A 225 14.19 39.85 9.48
N ILE A 226 13.84 39.77 10.77
CA ILE A 226 13.90 40.87 11.71
C ILE A 226 15.31 40.87 12.33
N ARG A 227 16.12 41.87 11.98
CA ARG A 227 17.41 42.15 12.63
C ARG A 227 17.23 43.23 13.67
N LEU A 228 17.37 42.88 14.94
CA LEU A 228 17.43 43.81 16.02
C LEU A 228 18.79 44.48 16.06
N ASP A 229 18.81 45.84 16.12
CA ASP A 229 20.03 46.58 16.38
C ASP A 229 20.37 46.48 17.88
N PRO A 230 21.48 45.78 18.28
CA PRO A 230 21.80 45.61 19.69
C PRO A 230 22.08 46.88 20.45
N TYR A 231 22.48 47.98 19.77
CA TYR A 231 22.71 49.27 20.41
C TYR A 231 21.42 50.03 20.71
N GLN A 232 20.37 49.81 19.94
CA GLN A 232 19.05 50.43 20.19
C GLN A 232 18.19 49.58 21.12
N ALA A 233 18.36 48.28 21.14
CA ALA A 233 17.60 47.38 22.02
C ALA A 233 18.05 47.44 23.49
N SER A 234 19.21 48.05 23.81
CA SER A 234 19.76 48.20 25.18
C SER A 234 19.42 49.52 25.85
N ARG A 235 18.60 50.39 25.24
CA ARG A 235 18.04 51.63 25.78
C ARG A 235 16.60 51.43 26.23
#